data_0b239d7fd3ca5f5593385476ef7b0659
#
_entry.id   0b239d7fd3ca5f5593385476ef7b0659
#
_cell.length_a   1.000
_cell.length_b   1.000
_cell.length_c   1.000
_cell.angle_alpha   90.00
_cell.angle_beta   90.00
_cell.angle_gamma   90.00
#
_symmetry.space_group_name_H-M   'P 1'
#
loop_
_entity.id
_entity.type
_entity.pdbx_description
1 polymer ?
#
loop_
_entity_poly.entity_id
_entity_poly.type
_entity_poly.pdbx_seq_one_letter_code
_entity_poly.pdbx_strand_id
1 'polypeptide(L)'
;VMESPCVILMIAFGLIVRDQLNVVHEIFLLLWLTHYIHRTFIYPFVIEMTNPKMPISIALSAFCFNIINVSIQAFGIFYFTEYAANWITSPIFIVGLTLFLMGMFINIKSDYYIASMKKKKGPGYHIPDGFLYKYVSAPNYFGEIIEWIGWAI
;
A
#
# COMPACT_ATOMS: atom_id res chain seq x y z
N VAL A 1 -9.99 0.48 -8.38
CA VAL A 1 -9.87 1.19 -9.67
C VAL A 1 -9.04 2.46 -9.54
N MET A 2 -9.20 3.28 -8.48
CA MET A 2 -8.46 4.55 -8.31
C MET A 2 -6.94 4.35 -8.14
N GLU A 3 -6.52 3.24 -7.57
CA GLU A 3 -5.11 2.91 -7.30
C GLU A 3 -4.48 2.05 -8.42
N SER A 4 -5.24 1.70 -9.47
CA SER A 4 -4.70 0.90 -10.59
C SER A 4 -3.50 1.52 -11.31
N PRO A 5 -3.36 2.86 -11.41
CA PRO A 5 -2.15 3.45 -12.00
C PRO A 5 -0.87 3.04 -11.28
N CYS A 6 -0.93 2.89 -9.93
CA CYS A 6 0.23 2.49 -9.13
C CYS A 6 0.75 1.09 -9.49
N VAL A 7 -0.13 0.18 -9.88
CA VAL A 7 0.26 -1.16 -10.32
C VAL A 7 0.78 -1.11 -11.77
N ILE A 8 -0.02 -0.52 -12.67
CA ILE A 8 0.26 -0.56 -14.12
C ILE A 8 1.54 0.20 -14.44
N LEU A 9 1.68 1.44 -13.94
CA LEU A 9 2.83 2.27 -14.26
C LEU A 9 4.10 1.76 -13.59
N MET A 10 4.04 1.28 -12.35
CA MET A 10 5.24 0.73 -11.69
C MET A 10 5.77 -0.49 -12.44
N ILE A 11 4.90 -1.39 -12.90
CA ILE A 11 5.30 -2.52 -13.75
C ILE A 11 5.88 -2.02 -15.08
N ALA A 12 5.23 -1.04 -15.72
CA ALA A 12 5.70 -0.51 -17.00
C ALA A 12 7.09 0.12 -16.88
N PHE A 13 7.34 0.93 -15.85
CA PHE A 13 8.67 1.50 -15.57
C PHE A 13 9.71 0.40 -15.31
N GLY A 14 9.38 -0.59 -14.48
CA GLY A 14 10.29 -1.73 -14.20
C GLY A 14 10.63 -2.51 -15.46
N LEU A 15 9.67 -2.74 -16.36
CA LEU A 15 9.92 -3.43 -17.63
C LEU A 15 10.80 -2.62 -18.60
N ILE A 16 10.66 -1.29 -18.62
CA ILE A 16 11.48 -0.42 -19.47
C ILE A 16 12.95 -0.49 -19.06
N VAL A 17 13.24 -0.55 -17.76
CA VAL A 17 14.62 -0.52 -17.24
C VAL A 17 15.11 -1.90 -16.80
N ARG A 18 14.42 -2.98 -17.14
CA ARG A 18 14.65 -4.33 -16.61
C ARG A 18 16.10 -4.81 -16.67
N ASP A 19 16.82 -4.42 -17.72
CA ASP A 19 18.20 -4.85 -17.94
C ASP A 19 19.22 -4.12 -17.04
N GLN A 20 18.75 -3.08 -16.31
CA GLN A 20 19.53 -2.27 -15.36
C GLN A 20 19.18 -2.58 -13.90
N LEU A 21 18.13 -3.39 -13.68
CA LEU A 21 17.67 -3.71 -12.33
C LEU A 21 18.64 -4.64 -11.62
N ASN A 22 18.89 -4.34 -10.36
CA ASN A 22 19.54 -5.26 -9.43
C ASN A 22 18.51 -5.77 -8.39
N VAL A 23 18.94 -6.67 -7.53
CA VAL A 23 18.09 -7.30 -6.51
C VAL A 23 17.36 -6.28 -5.60
N VAL A 24 17.97 -5.12 -5.35
CA VAL A 24 17.36 -4.06 -4.53
C VAL A 24 16.14 -3.46 -5.21
N HIS A 25 16.26 -3.13 -6.51
CA HIS A 25 15.15 -2.63 -7.32
C HIS A 25 14.00 -3.65 -7.40
N GLU A 26 14.33 -4.94 -7.55
CA GLU A 26 13.33 -6.02 -7.58
C GLU A 26 12.56 -6.13 -6.27
N ILE A 27 13.25 -5.97 -5.13
CA ILE A 27 12.59 -5.97 -3.81
C ILE A 27 11.67 -4.75 -3.66
N PHE A 28 12.11 -3.54 -4.03
CA PHE A 28 11.24 -2.37 -4.00
C PHE A 28 10.02 -2.54 -4.91
N LEU A 29 10.23 -3.06 -6.12
CA LEU A 29 9.13 -3.37 -7.02
C LEU A 29 8.14 -4.35 -6.39
N LEU A 30 8.62 -5.42 -5.78
CA LEU A 30 7.81 -6.43 -5.10
C LEU A 30 7.01 -5.84 -3.93
N LEU A 31 7.66 -5.05 -3.07
CA LEU A 31 6.99 -4.42 -1.91
C LEU A 31 5.89 -3.46 -2.38
N TRP A 32 6.16 -2.59 -3.35
CA TRP A 32 5.19 -1.69 -3.94
C TRP A 32 4.01 -2.43 -4.53
N LEU A 33 4.28 -3.44 -5.35
CA LEU A 33 3.24 -4.23 -5.99
C LEU A 33 2.40 -5.00 -4.97
N THR A 34 3.02 -5.53 -3.90
CA THR A 34 2.28 -6.24 -2.86
C THR A 34 1.24 -5.34 -2.19
N HIS A 35 1.61 -4.10 -1.84
CA HIS A 35 0.67 -3.12 -1.28
C HIS A 35 -0.45 -2.79 -2.28
N TYR A 36 -0.10 -2.32 -3.47
CA TYR A 36 -1.09 -1.80 -4.42
C TYR A 36 -1.93 -2.89 -5.09
N ILE A 37 -1.43 -4.11 -5.28
CA ILE A 37 -2.25 -5.25 -5.72
C ILE A 37 -3.29 -5.59 -4.66
N HIS A 38 -2.91 -5.64 -3.39
CA HIS A 38 -3.87 -5.86 -2.31
C HIS A 38 -4.95 -4.77 -2.31
N ARG A 39 -4.58 -3.49 -2.36
CA ARG A 39 -5.50 -2.35 -2.34
C ARG A 39 -6.42 -2.29 -3.57
N THR A 40 -5.89 -2.60 -4.76
CA THR A 40 -6.62 -2.48 -6.02
C THR A 40 -7.51 -3.67 -6.31
N PHE A 41 -7.01 -4.89 -6.08
CA PHE A 41 -7.66 -6.11 -6.56
C PHE A 41 -8.22 -7.01 -5.45
N ILE A 42 -7.71 -6.93 -4.21
CA ILE A 42 -8.18 -7.79 -3.11
C ILE A 42 -9.13 -7.04 -2.20
N TYR A 43 -8.72 -5.88 -1.70
CA TYR A 43 -9.47 -5.09 -0.75
C TYR A 43 -10.92 -4.76 -1.16
N PRO A 44 -11.22 -4.37 -2.42
CA PRO A 44 -12.59 -4.06 -2.85
C PRO A 44 -13.55 -5.25 -2.74
N PHE A 45 -13.04 -6.48 -2.79
CA PHE A 45 -13.86 -7.70 -2.61
C PHE A 45 -14.01 -8.12 -1.15
N VAL A 46 -13.12 -7.63 -0.27
CA VAL A 46 -13.17 -7.91 1.17
C VAL A 46 -14.19 -7.03 1.88
N ILE A 47 -14.29 -5.76 1.46
CA ILE A 47 -15.25 -4.82 2.03
C ILE A 47 -16.53 -4.82 1.21
N GLU A 48 -17.62 -5.30 1.82
CA GLU A 48 -18.96 -5.09 1.30
C GLU A 48 -19.29 -3.60 1.35
N MET A 49 -19.30 -2.96 0.18
CA MET A 49 -19.63 -1.54 0.06
C MET A 49 -21.14 -1.36 0.23
N THR A 50 -21.54 -0.84 1.38
CA THR A 50 -22.96 -0.55 1.68
C THR A 50 -23.53 0.63 0.88
N ASN A 51 -22.66 1.50 0.33
CA ASN A 51 -23.07 2.58 -0.55
C ASN A 51 -21.99 2.87 -1.60
N PRO A 52 -22.14 2.32 -2.83
CA PRO A 52 -21.10 2.39 -3.87
C PRO A 52 -20.99 3.76 -4.58
N LYS A 53 -21.82 4.76 -4.21
CA LYS A 53 -21.84 6.05 -4.91
C LYS A 53 -20.74 6.98 -4.36
N MET A 54 -19.58 6.90 -4.98
CA MET A 54 -18.52 7.90 -4.79
C MET A 54 -18.65 9.00 -5.86
N PRO A 55 -18.52 10.29 -5.49
CA PRO A 55 -18.44 11.37 -6.47
C PRO A 55 -17.29 11.13 -7.46
N ILE A 56 -17.58 11.30 -8.75
CA ILE A 56 -16.60 11.05 -9.82
C ILE A 56 -15.38 11.97 -9.70
N SER A 57 -15.56 13.18 -9.17
CA SER A 57 -14.48 14.13 -8.90
C SER A 57 -13.46 13.59 -7.90
N ILE A 58 -13.91 12.92 -6.84
CA ILE A 58 -13.03 12.28 -5.84
C ILE A 58 -12.27 11.11 -6.47
N ALA A 59 -12.97 10.28 -7.26
CA ALA A 59 -12.34 9.18 -7.96
C ALA A 59 -11.28 9.64 -8.95
N LEU A 60 -11.56 10.72 -9.70
CA LEU A 60 -10.65 11.29 -10.69
C LEU A 60 -9.44 11.95 -10.01
N SER A 61 -9.65 12.74 -8.95
CA SER A 61 -8.54 13.36 -8.22
C SER A 61 -7.61 12.31 -7.60
N ALA A 62 -8.14 11.24 -7.01
CA ALA A 62 -7.36 10.14 -6.48
C ALA A 62 -6.59 9.41 -7.61
N PHE A 63 -7.21 9.19 -8.75
CA PHE A 63 -6.55 8.59 -9.92
C PHE A 63 -5.38 9.44 -10.43
N CYS A 64 -5.58 10.76 -10.59
CA CYS A 64 -4.52 11.68 -10.99
C CYS A 64 -3.39 11.75 -9.96
N PHE A 65 -3.73 11.81 -8.67
CA PHE A 65 -2.74 11.75 -7.59
C PHE A 65 -1.89 10.48 -7.67
N ASN A 66 -2.50 9.33 -7.90
CA ASN A 66 -1.79 8.06 -8.01
C ASN A 66 -0.84 8.01 -9.23
N ILE A 67 -1.21 8.61 -10.36
CA ILE A 67 -0.30 8.74 -11.52
C ILE A 67 0.94 9.54 -11.12
N ILE A 68 0.76 10.69 -10.47
CA ILE A 68 1.88 11.54 -10.04
C ILE A 68 2.74 10.81 -9.01
N ASN A 69 2.11 10.22 -8.00
CA ASN A 69 2.80 9.49 -6.93
C ASN A 69 3.67 8.36 -7.48
N VAL A 70 3.09 7.45 -8.27
CA VAL A 70 3.86 6.32 -8.81
C VAL A 70 4.97 6.78 -9.75
N SER A 71 4.75 7.84 -10.51
CA SER A 71 5.80 8.38 -11.40
C SER A 71 6.99 8.91 -10.60
N ILE A 72 6.74 9.70 -9.55
CA ILE A 72 7.80 10.21 -8.65
C ILE A 72 8.58 9.04 -8.03
N GLN A 73 7.88 8.04 -7.51
CA GLN A 73 8.50 6.87 -6.88
C GLN A 73 9.32 6.04 -7.87
N ALA A 74 8.76 5.77 -9.06
CA ALA A 74 9.46 5.01 -10.09
C ALA A 74 10.72 5.74 -10.60
N PHE A 75 10.63 7.06 -10.82
CA PHE A 75 11.81 7.85 -11.18
C PHE A 75 12.86 7.85 -10.07
N GLY A 76 12.44 8.01 -8.81
CA GLY A 76 13.33 7.94 -7.65
C GLY A 76 14.09 6.63 -7.59
N ILE A 77 13.36 5.51 -7.66
CA ILE A 77 13.93 4.17 -7.50
C ILE A 77 14.77 3.77 -8.72
N PHE A 78 14.27 3.98 -9.94
CA PHE A 78 14.86 3.37 -11.13
C PHE A 78 15.86 4.27 -11.88
N TYR A 79 15.79 5.60 -11.68
CA TYR A 79 16.61 6.53 -12.47
C TYR A 79 17.51 7.44 -11.63
N PHE A 80 17.09 7.79 -10.41
CA PHE A 80 17.84 8.77 -9.62
C PHE A 80 18.68 8.16 -8.49
N THR A 81 18.42 6.91 -8.13
CA THR A 81 19.14 6.25 -7.02
C THR A 81 19.88 5.01 -7.52
N GLU A 82 21.16 4.98 -7.25
CA GLU A 82 21.98 3.77 -7.47
C GLU A 82 22.08 2.99 -6.15
N TYR A 83 21.61 1.75 -6.17
CA TYR A 83 21.69 0.86 -5.02
C TYR A 83 22.80 -0.16 -5.20
N ALA A 84 23.75 -0.22 -4.25
CA ALA A 84 24.68 -1.32 -4.19
C ALA A 84 23.95 -2.63 -3.81
N ALA A 85 24.29 -3.75 -4.45
CA ALA A 85 23.60 -5.03 -4.23
C ALA A 85 23.64 -5.50 -2.75
N ASN A 86 24.67 -5.13 -2.00
CA ASN A 86 24.82 -5.43 -0.58
C ASN A 86 23.98 -4.51 0.34
N TRP A 87 23.27 -3.51 -0.21
CA TRP A 87 22.46 -2.59 0.58
C TRP A 87 21.33 -3.32 1.32
N ILE A 88 20.83 -4.43 0.76
CA ILE A 88 19.80 -5.28 1.40
C ILE A 88 20.20 -5.82 2.77
N THR A 89 21.49 -5.90 3.07
CA THR A 89 22.02 -6.34 4.38
C THR A 89 22.29 -5.16 5.33
N SER A 90 22.05 -3.94 4.90
CA SER A 90 22.25 -2.77 5.74
C SER A 90 21.23 -2.71 6.88
N PRO A 91 21.62 -2.23 8.06
CA PRO A 91 20.67 -2.07 9.18
C PRO A 91 19.49 -1.18 8.83
N ILE A 92 19.69 -0.14 8.01
CA ILE A 92 18.67 0.79 7.55
C ILE A 92 17.61 0.04 6.73
N PHE A 93 18.04 -0.74 5.74
CA PHE A 93 17.11 -1.53 4.93
C PHE A 93 16.31 -2.54 5.78
N ILE A 94 16.98 -3.23 6.72
CA ILE A 94 16.31 -4.21 7.59
C ILE A 94 15.25 -3.53 8.46
N VAL A 95 15.55 -2.36 9.02
CA VAL A 95 14.59 -1.57 9.80
C VAL A 95 13.43 -1.10 8.93
N GLY A 96 13.72 -0.53 7.75
CA GLY A 96 12.72 -0.07 6.79
C GLY A 96 11.78 -1.20 6.38
N LEU A 97 12.33 -2.35 5.97
CA LEU A 97 11.55 -3.54 5.60
C LEU A 97 10.69 -4.06 6.76
N THR A 98 11.24 -4.08 7.98
CA THR A 98 10.49 -4.52 9.16
C THR A 98 9.29 -3.60 9.44
N LEU A 99 9.49 -2.28 9.39
CA LEU A 99 8.41 -1.30 9.56
C LEU A 99 7.38 -1.42 8.45
N PHE A 100 7.82 -1.57 7.19
CA PHE A 100 6.91 -1.75 6.05
C PHE A 100 6.00 -2.97 6.25
N LEU A 101 6.57 -4.14 6.54
CA LEU A 101 5.81 -5.36 6.73
C LEU A 101 4.89 -5.31 7.96
N MET A 102 5.35 -4.70 9.05
CA MET A 102 4.55 -4.51 10.25
C MET A 102 3.38 -3.56 9.99
N GLY A 103 3.62 -2.44 9.32
CA GLY A 103 2.59 -1.47 8.94
C GLY A 103 1.53 -2.09 8.03
N MET A 104 1.97 -2.80 7.00
CA MET A 104 1.09 -3.53 6.08
C MET A 104 0.25 -4.59 6.80
N PHE A 105 0.84 -5.35 7.73
CA PHE A 105 0.09 -6.30 8.56
C PHE A 105 -1.00 -5.62 9.39
N ILE A 106 -0.67 -4.50 10.05
CA ILE A 106 -1.65 -3.73 10.84
C ILE A 106 -2.76 -3.20 9.94
N ASN A 107 -2.42 -2.62 8.79
CA ASN A 107 -3.39 -2.09 7.82
C ASN A 107 -4.37 -3.18 7.38
N ILE A 108 -3.86 -4.26 6.81
CA ILE A 108 -4.67 -5.38 6.30
C ILE A 108 -5.53 -5.99 7.40
N LYS A 109 -4.95 -6.30 8.56
CA LYS A 109 -5.69 -6.93 9.67
C LYS A 109 -6.81 -6.03 10.19
N SER A 110 -6.60 -4.72 10.23
CA SER A 110 -7.61 -3.75 10.66
C SER A 110 -8.79 -3.70 9.68
N ASP A 111 -8.52 -3.69 8.39
CA ASP A 111 -9.53 -3.69 7.35
C ASP A 111 -10.37 -4.98 7.37
N TYR A 112 -9.71 -6.14 7.50
CA TYR A 112 -10.41 -7.43 7.62
C TYR A 112 -11.23 -7.53 8.90
N TYR A 113 -10.77 -6.90 10.00
CA TYR A 113 -11.54 -6.84 11.24
C TYR A 113 -12.87 -6.09 11.03
N ILE A 114 -12.83 -4.90 10.41
CA ILE A 114 -14.05 -4.14 10.08
C ILE A 114 -14.96 -4.95 9.16
N ALA A 115 -14.43 -5.53 8.10
CA ALA A 115 -15.21 -6.33 7.15
C ALA A 115 -15.92 -7.49 7.86
N SER A 116 -15.20 -8.23 8.69
CA SER A 116 -15.77 -9.34 9.46
C SER A 116 -16.82 -8.91 10.48
N MET A 117 -16.60 -7.77 11.13
CA MET A 117 -17.55 -7.19 12.08
C MET A 117 -18.86 -6.78 11.38
N LYS A 118 -18.77 -6.08 10.25
CA LYS A 118 -19.94 -5.71 9.44
C LYS A 118 -20.74 -6.93 8.99
N LYS A 119 -20.05 -7.97 8.53
CA LYS A 119 -20.70 -9.23 8.15
C LYS A 119 -21.44 -9.91 9.31
N LYS A 120 -20.91 -9.82 10.54
CA LYS A 120 -21.51 -10.44 11.72
C LYS A 120 -22.66 -9.63 12.30
N LYS A 121 -22.53 -8.29 12.37
CA LYS A 121 -23.49 -7.39 13.02
C LYS A 121 -24.59 -6.88 12.09
N GLY A 122 -24.44 -7.11 10.76
CA GLY A 122 -25.39 -6.64 9.76
C GLY A 122 -25.26 -5.14 9.43
N PRO A 123 -26.23 -4.59 8.65
CA PRO A 123 -26.20 -3.18 8.26
C PRO A 123 -26.37 -2.27 9.48
N GLY A 124 -25.65 -1.13 9.48
CA GLY A 124 -25.68 -0.13 10.55
C GLY A 124 -24.30 0.37 10.92
N TYR A 125 -24.27 1.37 11.78
CA TYR A 125 -23.04 1.91 12.34
C TYR A 125 -22.65 1.08 13.58
N HIS A 126 -21.46 0.49 13.54
CA HIS A 126 -20.91 -0.30 14.63
C HIS A 126 -19.51 0.22 14.98
N ILE A 127 -19.29 0.49 16.26
CA ILE A 127 -17.98 0.88 16.76
C ILE A 127 -17.15 -0.39 16.93
N PRO A 128 -15.98 -0.49 16.26
CA PRO A 128 -15.07 -1.61 16.44
C PRO A 128 -14.38 -1.52 17.81
N ASP A 129 -14.27 -2.65 18.51
CA ASP A 129 -13.74 -2.75 19.89
C ASP A 129 -12.60 -3.76 20.03
N GLY A 130 -12.22 -4.43 18.96
CA GLY A 130 -11.16 -5.44 18.96
C GLY A 130 -9.87 -4.98 18.29
N PHE A 131 -8.84 -5.82 18.37
CA PHE A 131 -7.51 -5.53 17.84
C PHE A 131 -6.99 -4.17 18.31
N LEU A 132 -6.41 -3.37 17.43
CA LEU A 132 -5.90 -2.03 17.77
C LEU A 132 -6.98 -0.95 17.87
N TYR A 133 -8.24 -1.24 17.50
CA TYR A 133 -9.36 -0.31 17.66
C TYR A 133 -9.64 0.07 19.13
N LYS A 134 -9.13 -0.70 20.10
CA LYS A 134 -9.16 -0.34 21.52
C LYS A 134 -8.30 0.88 21.85
N TYR A 135 -7.28 1.16 21.05
CA TYR A 135 -6.25 2.17 21.34
C TYR A 135 -6.23 3.30 20.31
N VAL A 136 -6.57 2.99 19.07
CA VAL A 136 -6.50 3.91 17.93
C VAL A 136 -7.81 3.86 17.18
N SER A 137 -8.39 5.01 16.86
CA SER A 137 -9.67 5.11 16.15
C SER A 137 -9.63 4.57 14.71
N ALA A 138 -8.48 4.66 14.06
CA ALA A 138 -8.27 4.23 12.68
C ALA A 138 -6.93 3.47 12.52
N PRO A 139 -6.82 2.24 13.07
CA PRO A 139 -5.56 1.50 13.05
C PRO A 139 -5.14 1.06 11.65
N ASN A 140 -6.05 1.00 10.68
CA ASN A 140 -5.71 0.80 9.28
C ASN A 140 -4.84 1.94 8.74
N TYR A 141 -5.23 3.21 8.94
CA TYR A 141 -4.39 4.35 8.57
C TYR A 141 -3.10 4.43 9.40
N PHE A 142 -3.16 4.09 10.67
CA PHE A 142 -1.96 4.00 11.50
C PHE A 142 -0.95 2.99 10.95
N GLY A 143 -1.43 1.81 10.53
CA GLY A 143 -0.61 0.81 9.86
C GLY A 143 -0.01 1.34 8.56
N GLU A 144 -0.80 2.02 7.74
CA GLU A 144 -0.35 2.61 6.47
C GLU A 144 0.72 3.70 6.69
N ILE A 145 0.59 4.52 7.73
CA ILE A 145 1.64 5.50 8.10
C ILE A 145 2.95 4.79 8.45
N ILE A 146 2.92 3.74 9.27
CA ILE A 146 4.12 2.96 9.62
C ILE A 146 4.73 2.31 8.38
N GLU A 147 3.91 1.76 7.50
CA GLU A 147 4.32 1.16 6.24
C GLU A 147 5.09 2.16 5.37
N TRP A 148 4.52 3.36 5.17
CA TRP A 148 5.17 4.40 4.36
C TRP A 148 6.39 5.05 5.04
N ILE A 149 6.47 5.06 6.37
CA ILE A 149 7.71 5.40 7.07
C ILE A 149 8.78 4.34 6.76
N GLY A 150 8.43 3.06 6.83
CA GLY A 150 9.35 1.97 6.48
C GLY A 150 9.82 2.02 5.01
N TRP A 151 8.95 2.44 4.11
CA TRP A 151 9.28 2.66 2.69
C TRP A 151 10.26 3.82 2.49
N ALA A 152 10.13 4.90 3.26
CA ALA A 152 10.93 6.12 3.12
C ALA A 152 12.34 6.02 3.74
N ILE A 153 12.58 5.05 4.62
CA ILE A 153 13.88 4.77 5.25
C ILE A 153 14.79 3.96 4.30
#